data_d376713171db0d2183b78b8502783448
#
_entry.id   d376713171db0d2183b78b8502783448
#
_cell.length_a   1.000
_cell.length_b   1.000
_cell.length_c   1.000
_cell.angle_alpha   90.00
_cell.angle_beta   90.00
_cell.angle_gamma   90.00
#
_symmetry.space_group_name_H-M   'P 1'
#
loop_
_entity.id
_entity.type
_entity.pdbx_description
1 polymer ?
#
loop_
_entity_poly.entity_id
_entity_poly.type
_entity_poly.pdbx_seq_one_letter_code
_entity_poly.pdbx_strand_id
1 'polypeptide(L)'
;SDWRFVDAAESLGVQFQYHNGSSSWKRIAETVGGGCAVLDLDGDLWPDLYFAQGQRFGEVATSGGLEDQLFRNLRGQRFSNCTEPAGVHENSHTLAATVGDVDGDGFADVLTACLGTCRLYRNAGDGTFFEATPDCLRGSVHCSSGACFADLNDDGMPEIFVLNYVEDWDRRCVNSAGQFATCDPRELQPAICQLFVNQGDGQFVEVTGECGLSELPGRALG
;
A
#
# COMPACT_ATOMS: atom_id res chain seq x y z
N SER A 1 -2.95 -34.80 -6.71
CA SER A 1 -1.86 -34.27 -5.88
C SER A 1 -2.49 -33.50 -4.72
N ASP A 2 -2.22 -33.94 -3.51
CA ASP A 2 -2.72 -33.26 -2.32
C ASP A 2 -1.82 -32.06 -2.03
N TRP A 3 -2.29 -30.86 -2.37
CA TRP A 3 -1.61 -29.62 -2.03
C TRP A 3 -1.65 -29.44 -0.51
N ARG A 4 -0.49 -29.16 0.10
CA ARG A 4 -0.36 -28.92 1.52
C ARG A 4 0.41 -27.64 1.76
N PHE A 5 -0.19 -26.71 2.51
CA PHE A 5 0.48 -25.51 2.97
C PHE A 5 1.15 -25.78 4.34
N VAL A 6 2.36 -25.26 4.49
CA VAL A 6 3.11 -25.26 5.74
C VAL A 6 3.61 -23.86 6.03
N ASP A 7 3.60 -23.47 7.32
CA ASP A 7 4.25 -22.23 7.73
C ASP A 7 5.76 -22.43 7.69
N ALA A 8 6.43 -21.68 6.82
CA ALA A 8 7.87 -21.73 6.62
C ALA A 8 8.53 -20.34 6.77
N ALA A 9 7.80 -19.33 7.19
CA ALA A 9 8.28 -17.95 7.24
C ALA A 9 9.59 -17.82 8.03
N GLU A 10 9.59 -18.24 9.29
CA GLU A 10 10.76 -18.15 10.16
C GLU A 10 11.95 -19.00 9.64
N SER A 11 11.66 -20.24 9.18
CA SER A 11 12.70 -21.14 8.67
C SER A 11 13.35 -20.65 7.39
N LEU A 12 12.62 -19.87 6.61
CA LEU A 12 13.10 -19.23 5.37
C LEU A 12 13.61 -17.81 5.59
N GLY A 13 13.68 -17.31 6.83
CA GLY A 13 14.26 -16.02 7.16
C GLY A 13 13.32 -14.82 7.01
N VAL A 14 12.01 -15.02 6.82
CA VAL A 14 11.03 -13.96 6.84
C VAL A 14 10.63 -13.68 8.28
N GLN A 15 11.15 -12.58 8.83
CA GLN A 15 10.82 -12.10 10.18
C GLN A 15 10.10 -10.78 10.07
N PHE A 16 8.79 -10.83 9.92
CA PHE A 16 7.90 -9.67 9.81
C PHE A 16 6.74 -9.83 10.79
N GLN A 17 6.41 -8.76 11.49
CA GLN A 17 5.22 -8.67 12.32
C GLN A 17 4.48 -7.38 12.00
N TYR A 18 3.25 -7.49 11.53
CA TYR A 18 2.40 -6.35 11.25
C TYR A 18 1.93 -5.68 12.55
N HIS A 19 2.00 -4.36 12.58
CA HIS A 19 1.50 -3.51 13.66
C HIS A 19 0.37 -2.61 13.13
N ASN A 20 -0.84 -2.87 13.54
CA ASN A 20 -2.01 -2.12 13.09
C ASN A 20 -2.22 -0.76 13.77
N GLY A 21 -1.27 -0.32 14.60
CA GLY A 21 -1.38 0.93 15.35
C GLY A 21 -2.37 0.91 16.50
N SER A 22 -2.76 -0.29 16.97
CA SER A 22 -3.79 -0.45 18.01
C SER A 22 -3.64 0.53 19.15
N SER A 23 -4.69 1.29 19.41
CA SER A 23 -4.75 2.34 20.42
C SER A 23 -5.99 2.20 21.31
N SER A 24 -6.04 2.99 22.38
CA SER A 24 -7.24 3.08 23.21
C SER A 24 -8.45 3.67 22.48
N TRP A 25 -8.22 4.37 21.35
CA TRP A 25 -9.28 5.06 20.59
C TRP A 25 -9.99 4.19 19.58
N LYS A 26 -9.40 3.04 19.19
CA LYS A 26 -10.01 2.05 18.31
C LYS A 26 -10.56 2.64 17.00
N ARG A 27 -9.70 3.38 16.28
CA ARG A 27 -10.06 3.93 14.97
C ARG A 27 -10.39 2.83 13.98
N ILE A 28 -11.19 3.15 12.97
CA ILE A 28 -11.51 2.18 11.91
C ILE A 28 -10.24 1.73 11.16
N ALA A 29 -9.27 2.61 10.97
CA ALA A 29 -7.99 2.31 10.35
C ALA A 29 -7.17 1.23 11.09
N GLU A 30 -7.37 1.06 12.39
CA GLU A 30 -6.71 0.01 13.19
C GLU A 30 -7.27 -1.40 12.90
N THR A 31 -8.36 -1.51 12.13
CA THR A 31 -9.03 -2.78 11.79
C THR A 31 -8.71 -3.28 10.38
N VAL A 32 -8.00 -2.49 9.58
CA VAL A 32 -7.64 -2.79 8.20
C VAL A 32 -6.12 -2.69 8.02
N GLY A 33 -5.61 -3.30 6.95
CA GLY A 33 -4.21 -3.22 6.57
C GLY A 33 -3.47 -4.56 6.67
N GLY A 34 -2.16 -4.50 6.47
CA GLY A 34 -1.31 -5.68 6.43
C GLY A 34 -1.24 -6.29 5.04
N GLY A 35 -1.28 -5.48 4.00
CA GLY A 35 -1.10 -5.92 2.62
C GLY A 35 0.30 -6.46 2.35
N CYS A 36 0.41 -7.29 1.33
CA CYS A 36 1.70 -7.74 0.80
C CYS A 36 1.65 -7.78 -0.72
N ALA A 37 2.80 -7.62 -1.34
CA ALA A 37 2.98 -7.79 -2.78
C ALA A 37 4.11 -8.77 -3.07
N VAL A 38 4.04 -9.39 -4.25
CA VAL A 38 5.06 -10.32 -4.76
C VAL A 38 5.59 -9.74 -6.06
N LEU A 39 6.90 -9.59 -6.16
CA LEU A 39 7.58 -9.03 -7.33
C LEU A 39 8.91 -9.74 -7.54
N ASP A 40 9.49 -9.57 -8.72
CA ASP A 40 10.89 -9.90 -9.01
C ASP A 40 11.65 -8.57 -9.01
N LEU A 41 12.34 -8.25 -7.92
CA LEU A 41 12.92 -6.93 -7.71
C LEU A 41 14.20 -6.67 -8.51
N ASP A 42 14.89 -7.72 -8.94
CA ASP A 42 16.20 -7.63 -9.59
C ASP A 42 16.34 -8.47 -10.87
N GLY A 43 15.24 -9.01 -11.40
CA GLY A 43 15.19 -9.74 -12.65
C GLY A 43 15.80 -11.14 -12.59
N ASP A 44 15.98 -11.71 -11.40
CA ASP A 44 16.57 -13.05 -11.24
C ASP A 44 15.56 -14.21 -11.37
N LEU A 45 14.29 -13.90 -11.61
CA LEU A 45 13.13 -14.79 -11.77
C LEU A 45 12.72 -15.51 -10.46
N TRP A 46 13.20 -15.09 -9.32
CA TRP A 46 12.75 -15.57 -8.02
C TRP A 46 11.84 -14.52 -7.39
N PRO A 47 10.60 -14.88 -7.05
CA PRO A 47 9.66 -13.91 -6.48
C PRO A 47 10.12 -13.44 -5.09
N ASP A 48 10.18 -12.13 -4.92
CA ASP A 48 10.48 -11.41 -3.70
C ASP A 48 9.19 -10.95 -3.01
N LEU A 49 9.30 -10.52 -1.75
CA LEU A 49 8.16 -10.18 -0.91
C LEU A 49 8.24 -8.75 -0.40
N TYR A 50 7.19 -7.98 -0.62
CA TYR A 50 6.96 -6.68 0.00
C TYR A 50 5.85 -6.78 1.05
N PHE A 51 6.10 -6.26 2.26
CA PHE A 51 5.12 -6.24 3.35
C PHE A 51 4.82 -4.81 3.77
N ALA A 52 3.56 -4.43 3.66
CA ALA A 52 3.04 -3.16 4.17
C ALA A 52 3.01 -3.16 5.71
N GLN A 53 3.46 -2.07 6.34
CA GLN A 53 3.54 -1.93 7.78
C GLN A 53 2.68 -0.76 8.27
N GLY A 54 1.92 -1.00 9.33
CA GLY A 54 1.19 0.05 10.01
C GLY A 54 2.08 0.86 10.96
N GLN A 55 1.58 2.02 11.41
CA GLN A 55 2.25 2.91 12.34
C GLN A 55 1.51 3.01 13.67
N ARG A 56 2.22 3.37 14.72
CA ARG A 56 1.62 3.64 16.02
C ARG A 56 0.92 5.01 16.00
N PHE A 57 -0.36 5.01 16.32
CA PHE A 57 -1.11 6.27 16.42
C PHE A 57 -0.76 7.04 17.69
N GLY A 58 -0.41 8.33 17.55
CA GLY A 58 -0.18 9.24 18.65
C GLY A 58 1.24 9.28 19.20
N GLU A 59 2.16 8.53 18.64
CA GLU A 59 3.59 8.65 18.96
C GLU A 59 4.29 9.41 17.83
N VAL A 60 5.14 10.37 18.20
CA VAL A 60 6.06 11.00 17.25
C VAL A 60 7.00 9.91 16.77
N ALA A 61 7.19 9.79 15.47
CA ALA A 61 8.17 8.86 14.89
C ALA A 61 9.53 9.11 15.56
N THR A 62 9.90 8.23 16.48
CA THR A 62 11.28 8.20 17.01
C THR A 62 12.12 7.50 15.95
N SER A 63 13.37 7.91 15.82
CA SER A 63 14.34 7.25 14.94
C SER A 63 14.35 5.75 15.20
N GLY A 64 13.90 4.94 14.23
CA GLY A 64 13.58 3.51 14.39
C GLY A 64 12.08 3.23 14.34
N GLY A 65 11.30 4.04 13.59
CA GLY A 65 9.88 3.82 13.32
C GLY A 65 9.63 2.48 12.62
N LEU A 66 8.38 2.06 12.61
CA LEU A 66 7.96 0.90 11.85
C LEU A 66 7.97 1.28 10.36
N GLU A 67 8.60 0.45 9.54
CA GLU A 67 8.71 0.66 8.10
C GLU A 67 8.17 -0.56 7.37
N ASP A 68 7.67 -0.35 6.16
CA ASP A 68 7.39 -1.43 5.23
C ASP A 68 8.67 -2.26 5.04
N GLN A 69 8.54 -3.53 4.72
CA GLN A 69 9.71 -4.40 4.58
C GLN A 69 9.73 -5.11 3.24
N LEU A 70 10.91 -5.14 2.65
CA LEU A 70 11.22 -5.84 1.42
C LEU A 70 12.19 -7.01 1.70
N PHE A 71 11.83 -8.18 1.22
CA PHE A 71 12.61 -9.40 1.40
C PHE A 71 12.98 -9.99 0.04
N ARG A 72 14.28 -10.04 -0.23
CA ARG A 72 14.81 -10.68 -1.41
C ARG A 72 14.85 -12.19 -1.26
N ASN A 73 14.39 -12.91 -2.26
CA ASN A 73 14.44 -14.36 -2.36
C ASN A 73 15.82 -14.82 -2.84
N LEU A 74 16.51 -15.58 -2.06
CA LEU A 74 17.81 -16.13 -2.42
C LEU A 74 17.64 -17.51 -3.06
N ARG A 75 17.07 -17.53 -4.27
CA ARG A 75 16.85 -18.71 -5.13
C ARG A 75 16.04 -19.82 -4.47
N GLY A 76 14.98 -19.45 -3.77
CA GLY A 76 14.09 -20.39 -3.10
C GLY A 76 14.67 -21.04 -1.85
N GLN A 77 15.87 -20.69 -1.43
CA GLN A 77 16.52 -21.29 -0.25
C GLN A 77 16.22 -20.52 1.03
N ARG A 78 16.13 -19.20 0.94
CA ARG A 78 15.79 -18.30 2.05
C ARG A 78 15.46 -16.91 1.52
N PHE A 79 14.87 -16.09 2.38
CA PHE A 79 14.69 -14.66 2.18
C PHE A 79 15.69 -13.85 3.04
N SER A 80 16.06 -12.68 2.56
CA SER A 80 16.89 -11.72 3.27
C SER A 80 16.22 -10.35 3.23
N ASN A 81 16.06 -9.71 4.37
CA ASN A 81 15.57 -8.33 4.42
C ASN A 81 16.55 -7.43 3.67
N CYS A 82 16.04 -6.73 2.66
CA CYS A 82 16.80 -5.80 1.82
C CYS A 82 16.17 -4.39 1.79
N THR A 83 15.28 -4.06 2.72
CA THR A 83 14.54 -2.79 2.78
C THR A 83 15.46 -1.57 2.67
N GLU A 84 16.45 -1.47 3.56
CA GLU A 84 17.38 -0.35 3.59
C GLU A 84 18.28 -0.28 2.35
N PRO A 85 18.99 -1.37 1.94
CA PRO A 85 19.81 -1.33 0.73
C PRO A 85 19.01 -1.15 -0.55
N ALA A 86 17.74 -1.54 -0.58
CA ALA A 86 16.87 -1.30 -1.74
C ALA A 86 16.33 0.14 -1.81
N GLY A 87 16.53 0.97 -0.79
CA GLY A 87 16.10 2.36 -0.78
C GLY A 87 14.59 2.56 -0.54
N VAL A 88 13.90 1.55 -0.01
CA VAL A 88 12.49 1.67 0.36
C VAL A 88 12.37 2.23 1.77
N HIS A 89 11.96 3.47 1.89
CA HIS A 89 11.80 4.17 3.17
C HIS A 89 10.35 4.58 3.43
N GLU A 90 9.42 3.59 3.32
CA GLU A 90 8.02 3.84 3.59
C GLU A 90 7.73 3.71 5.09
N ASN A 91 7.41 4.83 5.70
CA ASN A 91 7.10 4.94 7.12
C ASN A 91 5.70 5.52 7.40
N SER A 92 4.83 5.55 6.40
CA SER A 92 3.42 5.87 6.57
C SER A 92 2.69 4.68 7.22
N HIS A 93 1.42 4.87 7.59
CA HIS A 93 0.58 3.74 7.94
C HIS A 93 0.07 3.10 6.66
N THR A 94 0.81 2.10 6.17
CA THR A 94 0.52 1.43 4.91
C THR A 94 -0.53 0.35 5.10
N LEU A 95 -1.59 0.40 4.30
CA LEU A 95 -2.70 -0.55 4.35
C LEU A 95 -2.59 -1.63 3.29
N ALA A 96 -2.04 -1.30 2.12
CA ALA A 96 -1.82 -2.24 1.04
C ALA A 96 -0.63 -1.83 0.17
N ALA A 97 -0.11 -2.77 -0.60
CA ALA A 97 0.87 -2.53 -1.66
C ALA A 97 0.45 -3.27 -2.93
N THR A 98 0.70 -2.65 -4.08
CA THR A 98 0.50 -3.26 -5.39
C THR A 98 1.73 -3.05 -6.26
N VAL A 99 1.92 -3.91 -7.24
CA VAL A 99 3.08 -3.91 -8.13
C VAL A 99 2.65 -3.85 -9.59
N GLY A 100 3.43 -3.15 -10.41
CA GLY A 100 3.23 -3.04 -11.85
C GLY A 100 4.36 -2.26 -12.48
N ASP A 101 4.63 -2.50 -13.74
CA ASP A 101 5.63 -1.77 -14.54
C ASP A 101 4.95 -0.51 -15.10
N VAL A 102 5.18 0.66 -14.47
CA VAL A 102 4.45 1.89 -14.81
C VAL A 102 5.11 2.70 -15.92
N ASP A 103 6.34 2.39 -16.30
CA ASP A 103 7.07 3.11 -17.34
C ASP A 103 7.55 2.24 -18.49
N GLY A 104 7.22 0.93 -18.45
CA GLY A 104 7.50 -0.02 -19.53
C GLY A 104 8.97 -0.43 -19.61
N ASP A 105 9.74 -0.29 -18.52
CA ASP A 105 11.15 -0.66 -18.49
C ASP A 105 11.41 -2.15 -18.22
N GLY A 106 10.36 -2.89 -17.88
CA GLY A 106 10.38 -4.33 -17.64
C GLY A 106 10.63 -4.73 -16.19
N PHE A 107 10.77 -3.75 -15.28
CA PHE A 107 10.91 -4.00 -13.84
C PHE A 107 9.64 -3.56 -13.10
N ALA A 108 9.26 -4.33 -12.09
CA ALA A 108 8.05 -4.05 -11.35
C ALA A 108 8.27 -2.94 -10.32
N ASP A 109 7.45 -1.88 -10.39
CA ASP A 109 7.37 -0.79 -9.44
C ASP A 109 6.42 -1.13 -8.30
N VAL A 110 6.50 -0.39 -7.20
CA VAL A 110 5.65 -0.58 -6.01
C VAL A 110 4.84 0.68 -5.74
N LEU A 111 3.51 0.53 -5.63
CA LEU A 111 2.61 1.58 -5.15
C LEU A 111 2.08 1.17 -3.78
N THR A 112 2.25 2.04 -2.78
CA THR A 112 1.71 1.86 -1.43
C THR A 112 0.42 2.64 -1.25
N ALA A 113 -0.60 1.97 -0.70
CA ALA A 113 -1.85 2.61 -0.30
C ALA A 113 -1.82 2.83 1.22
N CYS A 114 -1.92 4.10 1.63
CA CYS A 114 -1.63 4.53 3.00
C CYS A 114 -2.78 5.33 3.61
N LEU A 115 -2.72 5.51 4.93
CA LEU A 115 -3.42 6.62 5.56
C LEU A 115 -2.66 7.91 5.24
N GLY A 116 -3.27 8.76 4.44
CA GLY A 116 -2.64 9.94 3.89
C GLY A 116 -2.20 9.74 2.44
N THR A 117 -1.00 10.13 2.11
CA THR A 117 -0.49 10.09 0.73
C THR A 117 -0.01 8.70 0.35
N CYS A 118 -0.56 8.15 -0.74
CA CYS A 118 0.01 6.98 -1.42
C CYS A 118 1.38 7.33 -2.01
N ARG A 119 2.28 6.35 -2.10
CA ARG A 119 3.62 6.56 -2.66
C ARG A 119 3.93 5.55 -3.75
N LEU A 120 4.57 6.06 -4.80
CA LEU A 120 5.08 5.26 -5.90
C LEU A 120 6.61 5.17 -5.77
N TYR A 121 7.11 3.95 -5.72
CA TYR A 121 8.53 3.62 -5.76
C TYR A 121 8.85 2.96 -7.09
N ARG A 122 9.72 3.59 -7.89
CA ARG A 122 10.19 3.02 -9.15
C ARG A 122 11.40 2.15 -8.93
N ASN A 123 11.39 0.99 -9.57
CA ASN A 123 12.49 0.04 -9.59
C ASN A 123 13.57 0.50 -10.59
N ALA A 124 14.81 0.59 -10.16
CA ALA A 124 15.92 0.98 -11.04
C ALA A 124 16.51 -0.20 -11.85
N GLY A 125 15.95 -1.41 -11.69
CA GLY A 125 16.39 -2.62 -12.39
C GLY A 125 17.65 -3.28 -11.83
N ASP A 126 18.21 -2.74 -10.76
CA ASP A 126 19.40 -3.27 -10.09
C ASP A 126 19.11 -3.75 -8.65
N GLY A 127 17.83 -3.86 -8.30
CA GLY A 127 17.36 -4.23 -6.97
C GLY A 127 17.22 -3.05 -6.02
N THR A 128 17.29 -1.81 -6.54
CA THR A 128 17.04 -0.58 -5.77
C THR A 128 15.81 0.15 -6.28
N PHE A 129 15.20 0.95 -5.39
CA PHE A 129 14.04 1.76 -5.67
C PHE A 129 14.32 3.23 -5.34
N PHE A 130 13.58 4.12 -6.01
CA PHE A 130 13.53 5.53 -5.65
C PHE A 130 12.09 6.02 -5.63
N GLU A 131 11.78 6.95 -4.73
CA GLU A 131 10.45 7.53 -4.67
C GLU A 131 10.19 8.42 -5.90
N ALA A 132 9.14 8.09 -6.64
CA ALA A 132 8.70 8.78 -7.85
C ALA A 132 7.22 9.17 -7.81
N THR A 133 6.69 9.42 -6.61
CA THR A 133 5.28 9.77 -6.42
C THR A 133 4.91 11.03 -7.20
N PRO A 134 3.97 10.96 -8.15
CA PRO A 134 3.54 12.13 -8.92
C PRO A 134 2.80 13.13 -8.03
N ASP A 135 2.88 14.42 -8.38
CA ASP A 135 2.28 15.51 -7.60
C ASP A 135 0.77 15.36 -7.45
N CYS A 136 0.07 14.84 -8.47
CA CYS A 136 -1.37 14.60 -8.41
C CYS A 136 -1.74 13.56 -7.34
N LEU A 137 -0.89 12.58 -7.09
CA LEU A 137 -1.08 11.57 -6.05
C LEU A 137 -0.70 12.10 -4.66
N ARG A 138 0.26 13.04 -4.56
CA ARG A 138 0.69 13.65 -3.30
C ARG A 138 -0.40 14.49 -2.62
N GLY A 139 -1.32 15.07 -3.41
CA GLY A 139 -2.44 15.87 -2.91
C GLY A 139 -3.56 15.07 -2.27
N SER A 140 -3.55 13.77 -2.44
CA SER A 140 -4.59 12.85 -1.99
C SER A 140 -4.33 12.43 -0.54
N VAL A 141 -5.18 12.87 0.39
CA VAL A 141 -5.04 12.55 1.82
C VAL A 141 -6.27 11.77 2.27
N HIS A 142 -6.29 10.47 1.99
CA HIS A 142 -7.44 9.60 2.26
C HIS A 142 -7.04 8.40 3.12
N CYS A 143 -8.02 7.59 3.48
CA CYS A 143 -7.82 6.23 3.96
C CYS A 143 -7.79 5.30 2.74
N SER A 144 -6.64 5.23 2.07
CA SER A 144 -6.49 4.41 0.89
C SER A 144 -6.26 2.95 1.30
N SER A 145 -7.28 2.13 1.10
CA SER A 145 -7.34 0.73 1.53
C SER A 145 -6.71 -0.23 0.53
N GLY A 146 -6.48 0.23 -0.69
CA GLY A 146 -5.89 -0.56 -1.77
C GLY A 146 -5.60 0.27 -3.00
N ALA A 147 -4.89 -0.31 -3.94
CA ALA A 147 -4.67 0.25 -5.26
C ALA A 147 -4.47 -0.88 -6.28
N CYS A 148 -4.63 -0.58 -7.55
CA CYS A 148 -4.25 -1.49 -8.62
C CYS A 148 -3.71 -0.73 -9.83
N PHE A 149 -2.91 -1.45 -10.62
CA PHE A 149 -2.47 -1.04 -11.94
C PHE A 149 -3.28 -1.79 -13.00
N ALA A 150 -3.78 -1.09 -14.00
CA ALA A 150 -4.48 -1.69 -15.13
C ALA A 150 -4.39 -0.77 -16.34
N ASP A 151 -4.07 -1.32 -17.50
CA ASP A 151 -4.20 -0.61 -18.78
C ASP A 151 -5.69 -0.54 -19.14
N LEU A 152 -6.30 0.62 -18.92
CA LEU A 152 -7.73 0.85 -19.11
C LEU A 152 -8.07 1.47 -20.46
N ASN A 153 -7.08 2.03 -21.15
CA ASN A 153 -7.24 2.73 -22.41
C ASN A 153 -6.58 2.00 -23.60
N ASP A 154 -5.93 0.84 -23.33
CA ASP A 154 -5.27 -0.03 -24.31
C ASP A 154 -4.08 0.67 -25.01
N ASP A 155 -3.35 1.53 -24.27
CA ASP A 155 -2.15 2.21 -24.78
C ASP A 155 -0.83 1.52 -24.38
N GLY A 156 -0.92 0.45 -23.59
CA GLY A 156 0.21 -0.35 -23.13
C GLY A 156 0.86 0.18 -21.83
N MET A 157 0.34 1.28 -21.26
CA MET A 157 0.81 1.85 -20.00
C MET A 157 -0.29 1.74 -18.94
N PRO A 158 0.00 1.17 -17.75
CA PRO A 158 -1.05 0.99 -16.77
C PRO A 158 -1.41 2.29 -16.05
N GLU A 159 -2.72 2.51 -15.89
CA GLU A 159 -3.31 3.52 -15.01
C GLU A 159 -3.18 3.09 -13.55
N ILE A 160 -3.26 4.08 -12.65
CA ILE A 160 -3.39 3.87 -11.20
C ILE A 160 -4.85 4.07 -10.80
N PHE A 161 -5.45 3.05 -10.18
CA PHE A 161 -6.74 3.16 -9.52
C PHE A 161 -6.55 3.00 -8.00
N VAL A 162 -6.90 4.04 -7.22
CA VAL A 162 -6.78 4.06 -5.77
C VAL A 162 -8.16 3.85 -5.14
N LEU A 163 -8.24 2.84 -4.27
CA LEU A 163 -9.42 2.51 -3.50
C LEU A 163 -9.41 3.27 -2.17
N ASN A 164 -10.34 4.19 -1.99
CA ASN A 164 -10.49 4.95 -0.75
C ASN A 164 -11.68 4.44 0.05
N TYR A 165 -11.48 4.24 1.35
CA TYR A 165 -12.47 3.61 2.22
C TYR A 165 -13.43 4.62 2.81
N VAL A 166 -12.91 5.52 3.64
CA VAL A 166 -13.70 6.56 4.34
C VAL A 166 -12.89 7.84 4.47
N GLU A 167 -13.60 8.98 4.54
CA GLU A 167 -12.97 10.30 4.73
C GLU A 167 -12.58 10.54 6.19
N ASP A 168 -13.44 10.16 7.12
CA ASP A 168 -13.31 10.47 8.56
C ASP A 168 -12.72 9.30 9.36
N TRP A 169 -11.64 8.70 8.83
CA TRP A 169 -10.98 7.51 9.41
C TRP A 169 -10.43 7.74 10.83
N ASP A 170 -10.16 8.99 11.25
CA ASP A 170 -9.71 9.34 12.62
C ASP A 170 -10.88 9.61 13.59
N ARG A 171 -12.13 9.46 13.13
CA ARG A 171 -13.31 9.64 13.95
C ARG A 171 -13.28 8.71 15.16
N ARG A 172 -13.68 9.26 16.32
CA ARG A 172 -13.73 8.53 17.58
C ARG A 172 -15.17 8.26 17.94
N CYS A 173 -15.49 7.00 18.14
CA CYS A 173 -16.80 6.55 18.55
C CYS A 173 -16.74 5.97 19.97
N VAL A 174 -17.89 6.00 20.65
CA VAL A 174 -18.05 5.41 21.97
C VAL A 174 -19.24 4.46 21.99
N ASN A 175 -19.13 3.38 22.75
CA ASN A 175 -20.22 2.45 22.97
C ASN A 175 -21.23 3.02 24.00
N SER A 176 -22.31 2.27 24.27
CA SER A 176 -23.35 2.64 25.24
C SER A 176 -22.85 2.80 26.67
N ALA A 177 -21.67 2.29 26.99
CA ALA A 177 -21.02 2.47 28.30
C ALA A 177 -20.05 3.66 28.33
N GLY A 178 -19.97 4.47 27.25
CA GLY A 178 -19.07 5.63 27.15
C GLY A 178 -17.59 5.27 26.92
N GLN A 179 -17.30 4.02 26.55
CA GLN A 179 -15.93 3.57 26.25
C GLN A 179 -15.66 3.71 24.76
N PHE A 180 -14.42 4.05 24.38
CA PHE A 180 -14.03 4.06 22.97
C PHE A 180 -14.26 2.70 22.30
N ALA A 181 -14.85 2.76 21.11
CA ALA A 181 -15.15 1.60 20.28
C ALA A 181 -14.95 1.96 18.81
N THR A 182 -14.66 0.96 17.98
CA THR A 182 -14.58 1.16 16.53
C THR A 182 -15.93 1.65 16.02
N CYS A 183 -15.92 2.70 15.20
CA CYS A 183 -17.12 3.23 14.57
C CYS A 183 -17.77 2.18 13.64
N ASP A 184 -19.10 2.18 13.58
CA ASP A 184 -19.79 1.43 12.53
C ASP A 184 -19.43 2.06 11.18
N PRO A 185 -18.93 1.30 10.21
CA PRO A 185 -18.56 1.85 8.90
C PRO A 185 -19.71 2.62 8.22
N ARG A 186 -20.96 2.26 8.50
CA ARG A 186 -22.15 2.93 7.94
C ARG A 186 -22.34 4.35 8.44
N GLU A 187 -21.75 4.69 9.60
CA GLU A 187 -21.79 6.03 10.21
C GLU A 187 -20.63 6.92 9.74
N LEU A 188 -19.62 6.33 9.07
CA LEU A 188 -18.48 7.05 8.53
C LEU A 188 -18.82 7.61 7.15
N GLN A 189 -18.20 8.74 6.80
CA GLN A 189 -18.39 9.35 5.49
C GLN A 189 -17.67 8.51 4.42
N PRO A 190 -18.39 8.07 3.37
CA PRO A 190 -17.77 7.32 2.28
C PRO A 190 -16.79 8.19 1.52
N ALA A 191 -15.70 7.59 1.04
CA ALA A 191 -14.69 8.25 0.23
C ALA A 191 -14.92 8.02 -1.26
N ILE A 192 -14.30 8.86 -2.10
CA ILE A 192 -14.28 8.70 -3.56
C ILE A 192 -12.99 7.96 -3.94
N CYS A 193 -13.12 6.87 -4.71
CA CYS A 193 -11.98 6.23 -5.35
C CYS A 193 -11.41 7.14 -6.44
N GLN A 194 -10.12 7.03 -6.71
CA GLN A 194 -9.42 7.93 -7.63
C GLN A 194 -8.81 7.16 -8.80
N LEU A 195 -8.86 7.79 -9.98
CA LEU A 195 -8.25 7.27 -11.20
C LEU A 195 -7.21 8.26 -11.72
N PHE A 196 -6.01 7.74 -11.98
CA PHE A 196 -4.89 8.50 -12.52
C PHE A 196 -4.44 7.85 -13.83
N VAL A 197 -4.58 8.58 -14.93
CA VAL A 197 -4.16 8.13 -16.26
C VAL A 197 -2.67 8.36 -16.44
N ASN A 198 -1.98 7.33 -16.88
CA ASN A 198 -0.56 7.35 -17.21
C ASN A 198 -0.35 8.12 -18.52
N GLN A 199 0.54 9.09 -18.51
CA GLN A 199 0.88 9.90 -19.70
C GLN A 199 2.23 9.51 -20.31
N GLY A 200 2.83 8.44 -19.80
CA GLY A 200 4.21 8.06 -20.10
C GLY A 200 5.23 8.77 -19.22
N ASP A 201 6.47 8.28 -19.25
CA ASP A 201 7.62 8.82 -18.50
C ASP A 201 7.37 9.02 -16.99
N GLY A 202 6.45 8.20 -16.39
CA GLY A 202 6.07 8.30 -14.98
C GLY A 202 5.22 9.52 -14.64
N GLN A 203 4.61 10.16 -15.64
CA GLN A 203 3.69 11.28 -15.46
C GLN A 203 2.25 10.75 -15.38
N PHE A 204 1.47 11.26 -14.43
CA PHE A 204 0.07 10.88 -14.24
C PHE A 204 -0.83 12.10 -14.16
N VAL A 205 -2.06 11.96 -14.65
CA VAL A 205 -3.11 12.97 -14.55
C VAL A 205 -4.32 12.36 -13.87
N GLU A 206 -4.83 13.03 -12.83
CA GLU A 206 -6.06 12.61 -12.16
C GLU A 206 -7.27 12.95 -13.04
N VAL A 207 -8.09 11.93 -13.32
CA VAL A 207 -9.30 12.04 -14.15
C VAL A 207 -10.58 11.61 -13.41
N THR A 208 -10.54 11.52 -12.10
CA THR A 208 -11.64 11.08 -11.23
C THR A 208 -12.95 11.83 -11.52
N GLY A 209 -12.87 13.16 -11.70
CA GLY A 209 -14.03 13.98 -12.03
C GLY A 209 -14.53 13.77 -13.45
N GLU A 210 -13.63 13.64 -14.41
CA GLU A 210 -13.93 13.53 -15.84
C GLU A 210 -14.57 12.19 -16.19
N CYS A 211 -14.17 11.10 -15.50
CA CYS A 211 -14.75 9.77 -15.73
C CYS A 211 -16.01 9.49 -14.89
N GLY A 212 -16.49 10.45 -14.09
CA GLY A 212 -17.73 10.32 -13.31
C GLY A 212 -17.59 9.60 -11.98
N LEU A 213 -16.39 9.18 -11.57
CA LEU A 213 -16.15 8.53 -10.28
C LEU A 213 -16.47 9.46 -9.10
N SER A 214 -16.32 10.77 -9.25
CA SER A 214 -16.63 11.77 -8.22
C SER A 214 -18.08 11.74 -7.76
N GLU A 215 -18.99 11.20 -8.57
CA GLU A 215 -20.42 11.06 -8.26
C GLU A 215 -20.74 9.73 -7.54
N LEU A 216 -19.76 8.87 -7.34
CA LEU A 216 -19.91 7.51 -6.82
C LEU A 216 -19.11 7.30 -5.51
N PRO A 217 -19.42 8.06 -4.44
CA PRO A 217 -18.76 7.82 -3.16
C PRO A 217 -19.09 6.42 -2.63
N GLY A 218 -18.08 5.72 -2.17
CA GLY A 218 -18.20 4.35 -1.67
C GLY A 218 -17.38 4.10 -0.42
N ARG A 219 -17.36 2.86 0.03
CA ARG A 219 -16.46 2.37 1.09
C ARG A 219 -15.72 1.19 0.52
N ALA A 220 -14.71 1.49 -0.31
CA ALA A 220 -13.94 0.45 -0.98
C ALA A 220 -12.97 -0.18 0.03
N LEU A 221 -12.95 -1.51 0.05
CA LEU A 221 -11.95 -2.33 0.71
C LEU A 221 -11.31 -3.17 -0.38
N GLY A 222 -9.99 -3.10 -0.50
CA GLY A 222 -9.22 -3.80 -1.51
C GLY A 222 -9.29 -5.31 -1.42
#